data_fc73c10c857f507dc407e05ee42a0936
#
_entry.id   fc73c10c857f507dc407e05ee42a0936
#
_cell.length_a   1.000
_cell.length_b   1.000
_cell.length_c   1.000
_cell.angle_alpha   90.00
_cell.angle_beta   90.00
_cell.angle_gamma   90.00
#
_symmetry.space_group_name_H-M   'P 1'
#
loop_
_entity.id
_entity.type
_entity.pdbx_description
1 polymer ?
#
loop_
_entity_poly.entity_id
_entity_poly.type
_entity_poly.pdbx_seq_one_letter_code
_entity_poly.pdbx_strand_id
1 'polypeptide(L)'
;GQAAEFDYAGTQACRSLKEEGLEVVLVNSNPATIMTDKDIADKVYIEPLTVPVLEKIIEKEKPDSILPTLGGQAGLNLAMEIAETDFLEKHECRLIGTTSETIKKAEDRLEFKETMEKIGEPCAPSLVVENVEDGIAFTNKIGYPVVLRPAYTLGGSGGGIAHNQVELVEILENGLRLSRVGQVLVE
;
A
#
# COMPACT_ATOMS: atom_id res chain seq x y z
N GLY A 1 -8.59 11.69 -5.45
CA GLY A 1 -7.28 12.10 -5.31
C GLY A 1 -6.33 11.62 -6.39
N GLN A 2 -5.85 10.41 -6.35
CA GLN A 2 -4.79 9.92 -7.25
C GLN A 2 -5.29 9.24 -8.53
N ALA A 3 -6.61 9.13 -8.75
CA ALA A 3 -7.17 8.37 -9.86
C ALA A 3 -6.60 8.78 -11.22
N ALA A 4 -6.54 10.08 -11.51
CA ALA A 4 -6.04 10.58 -12.79
C ALA A 4 -4.53 10.31 -13.01
N GLU A 5 -3.74 10.32 -11.95
CA GLU A 5 -2.31 9.98 -12.00
C GLU A 5 -2.12 8.51 -12.38
N PHE A 6 -2.82 7.61 -11.71
CA PHE A 6 -2.73 6.17 -11.99
C PHE A 6 -3.40 5.79 -13.31
N ASP A 7 -4.47 6.47 -13.72
CA ASP A 7 -5.07 6.30 -15.05
C ASP A 7 -4.03 6.52 -16.15
N TYR A 8 -3.28 7.60 -16.06
CA TYR A 8 -2.21 7.86 -17.01
C TYR A 8 -1.06 6.86 -16.89
N ALA A 9 -0.50 6.69 -15.70
CA ALA A 9 0.65 5.81 -15.47
C ALA A 9 0.36 4.36 -15.85
N GLY A 10 -0.80 3.82 -15.45
CA GLY A 10 -1.22 2.47 -15.78
C GLY A 10 -1.46 2.26 -17.28
N THR A 11 -2.06 3.24 -17.96
CA THR A 11 -2.25 3.19 -19.41
C THR A 11 -0.90 3.19 -20.15
N GLN A 12 0.05 4.04 -19.74
CA GLN A 12 1.38 4.05 -20.35
C GLN A 12 2.13 2.75 -20.09
N ALA A 13 2.03 2.18 -18.89
CA ALA A 13 2.64 0.89 -18.60
C ALA A 13 2.08 -0.22 -19.48
N CYS A 14 0.76 -0.32 -19.65
CA CYS A 14 0.14 -1.30 -20.55
C CYS A 14 0.68 -1.15 -21.97
N ARG A 15 0.77 0.07 -22.48
CA ARG A 15 1.32 0.32 -23.83
C ARG A 15 2.77 -0.10 -23.95
N SER A 16 3.62 0.34 -23.00
CA SER A 16 5.05 -0.02 -23.02
C SER A 16 5.28 -1.53 -22.94
N LEU A 17 4.52 -2.23 -22.09
CA LEU A 17 4.60 -3.68 -21.98
C LEU A 17 4.18 -4.38 -23.28
N LYS A 18 3.13 -3.91 -23.95
CA LYS A 18 2.68 -4.44 -25.25
C LYS A 18 3.70 -4.14 -26.36
N GLU A 19 4.33 -2.98 -26.37
CA GLU A 19 5.42 -2.63 -27.31
C GLU A 19 6.63 -3.57 -27.15
N GLU A 20 6.90 -4.05 -25.92
CA GLU A 20 7.92 -5.08 -25.63
C GLU A 20 7.46 -6.52 -25.97
N GLY A 21 6.24 -6.68 -26.50
CA GLY A 21 5.70 -7.97 -26.90
C GLY A 21 5.12 -8.82 -25.76
N LEU A 22 4.81 -8.19 -24.63
CA LEU A 22 4.20 -8.87 -23.49
C LEU A 22 2.67 -8.86 -23.60
N GLU A 23 2.03 -9.96 -23.22
CA GLU A 23 0.57 -10.03 -23.05
C GLU A 23 0.21 -9.36 -21.72
N VAL A 24 -0.74 -8.41 -21.76
CA VAL A 24 -1.14 -7.61 -20.60
C VAL A 24 -2.56 -7.94 -20.17
N VAL A 25 -2.70 -8.39 -18.92
CA VAL A 25 -3.98 -8.59 -18.25
C VAL A 25 -4.16 -7.48 -17.21
N LEU A 26 -5.18 -6.64 -17.37
CA LEU A 26 -5.49 -5.55 -16.46
C LEU A 26 -6.66 -5.91 -15.56
N VAL A 27 -6.53 -5.61 -14.26
CA VAL A 27 -7.62 -5.72 -13.28
C VAL A 27 -7.84 -4.37 -12.64
N ASN A 28 -9.07 -3.87 -12.67
CA ASN A 28 -9.46 -2.61 -12.03
C ASN A 28 -10.93 -2.68 -11.63
N SER A 29 -11.29 -2.15 -10.47
CA SER A 29 -12.68 -2.13 -9.99
C SER A 29 -13.50 -0.96 -10.54
N ASN A 30 -12.88 0.02 -11.18
CA ASN A 30 -13.53 1.20 -11.72
C ASN A 30 -13.80 1.04 -13.23
N PRO A 31 -15.09 0.92 -13.65
CA PRO A 31 -15.42 0.82 -15.08
C PRO A 31 -15.29 2.16 -15.83
N ALA A 32 -15.09 3.27 -15.12
CA ALA A 32 -15.03 4.61 -15.72
C ALA A 32 -13.60 5.09 -15.99
N THR A 33 -12.57 4.30 -15.64
CA THR A 33 -11.18 4.64 -15.95
C THR A 33 -10.82 4.34 -17.40
N ILE A 34 -9.97 5.15 -18.01
CA ILE A 34 -9.40 4.87 -19.33
C ILE A 34 -8.61 3.56 -19.38
N MET A 35 -8.07 3.11 -18.23
CA MET A 35 -7.34 1.83 -18.12
C MET A 35 -8.22 0.62 -18.46
N THR A 36 -9.53 0.70 -18.22
CA THR A 36 -10.48 -0.39 -18.52
C THR A 36 -11.01 -0.36 -19.95
N ASP A 37 -10.53 0.56 -20.79
CA ASP A 37 -10.81 0.53 -22.22
C ASP A 37 -10.19 -0.75 -22.83
N LYS A 38 -10.98 -1.45 -23.62
CA LYS A 38 -10.64 -2.76 -24.20
C LYS A 38 -9.40 -2.74 -25.12
N ASP A 39 -8.98 -1.56 -25.58
CA ASP A 39 -7.82 -1.41 -26.44
C ASP A 39 -6.50 -1.17 -25.66
N ILE A 40 -6.59 -0.94 -24.36
CA ILE A 40 -5.41 -0.66 -23.51
C ILE A 40 -4.63 -1.93 -23.15
N ALA A 41 -5.33 -2.98 -22.72
CA ALA A 41 -4.70 -4.27 -22.39
C ALA A 41 -5.27 -5.37 -23.29
N ASP A 42 -4.60 -6.54 -23.35
CA ASP A 42 -5.09 -7.69 -24.12
C ASP A 42 -6.32 -8.32 -23.48
N LYS A 43 -6.38 -8.27 -22.14
CA LYS A 43 -7.54 -8.67 -21.36
C LYS A 43 -7.82 -7.67 -20.24
N VAL A 44 -9.08 -7.34 -20.03
CA VAL A 44 -9.52 -6.39 -19.01
C VAL A 44 -10.56 -7.04 -18.11
N TYR A 45 -10.29 -7.04 -16.80
CA TYR A 45 -11.18 -7.50 -15.75
C TYR A 45 -11.69 -6.30 -14.95
N ILE A 46 -12.99 -6.05 -14.98
CA ILE A 46 -13.65 -5.04 -14.15
C ILE A 46 -14.25 -5.78 -12.97
N GLU A 47 -13.45 -5.98 -11.93
CA GLU A 47 -13.77 -6.84 -10.81
C GLU A 47 -13.33 -6.19 -9.48
N PRO A 48 -13.92 -6.59 -8.35
CA PRO A 48 -13.43 -6.16 -7.03
C PRO A 48 -11.96 -6.54 -6.82
N LEU A 49 -11.17 -5.59 -6.28
CA LEU A 49 -9.75 -5.81 -5.96
C LEU A 49 -9.63 -6.55 -4.63
N THR A 50 -9.87 -7.86 -4.65
CA THR A 50 -9.76 -8.76 -3.50
C THR A 50 -8.91 -9.99 -3.84
N VAL A 51 -8.27 -10.59 -2.84
CA VAL A 51 -7.43 -11.79 -3.03
C VAL A 51 -8.19 -12.92 -3.72
N PRO A 52 -9.42 -13.32 -3.31
CA PRO A 52 -10.14 -14.41 -3.98
C PRO A 52 -10.49 -14.15 -5.45
N VAL A 53 -10.67 -12.89 -5.84
CA VAL A 53 -10.91 -12.53 -7.25
C VAL A 53 -9.61 -12.58 -8.03
N LEU A 54 -8.53 -12.04 -7.45
CA LEU A 54 -7.21 -12.06 -8.08
C LEU A 54 -6.70 -13.49 -8.29
N GLU A 55 -6.88 -14.37 -7.30
CA GLU A 55 -6.53 -15.80 -7.41
C GLU A 55 -7.23 -16.47 -8.61
N LYS A 56 -8.53 -16.27 -8.77
CA LYS A 56 -9.29 -16.81 -9.92
C LYS A 56 -8.78 -16.28 -11.27
N ILE A 57 -8.38 -15.02 -11.32
CA ILE A 57 -7.81 -14.42 -12.55
C ILE A 57 -6.44 -15.04 -12.84
N ILE A 58 -5.59 -15.19 -11.83
CA ILE A 58 -4.27 -15.81 -11.98
C ILE A 58 -4.39 -17.28 -12.43
N GLU A 59 -5.29 -18.06 -11.83
CA GLU A 59 -5.57 -19.44 -12.23
C GLU A 59 -6.00 -19.56 -13.69
N LYS A 60 -6.83 -18.62 -14.14
CA LYS A 60 -7.39 -18.60 -15.51
C LYS A 60 -6.38 -18.12 -16.55
N GLU A 61 -5.73 -17.00 -16.27
CA GLU A 61 -4.84 -16.32 -17.22
C GLU A 61 -3.39 -16.80 -17.16
N LYS A 62 -2.99 -17.35 -16.00
CA LYS A 62 -1.65 -17.89 -15.71
C LYS A 62 -0.54 -16.90 -16.05
N PRO A 63 -0.61 -15.66 -15.53
CA PRO A 63 0.45 -14.68 -15.73
C PRO A 63 1.70 -15.14 -15.00
N ASP A 64 2.87 -14.89 -15.56
CA ASP A 64 4.15 -15.12 -14.87
C ASP A 64 4.53 -13.99 -13.91
N SER A 65 3.86 -12.85 -14.02
CA SER A 65 4.20 -11.68 -13.21
C SER A 65 3.00 -10.76 -12.90
N ILE A 66 3.09 -10.05 -11.76
CA ILE A 66 2.15 -8.99 -11.36
C ILE A 66 2.93 -7.71 -11.15
N LEU A 67 2.45 -6.60 -11.72
CA LEU A 67 2.98 -5.24 -11.52
C LEU A 67 2.03 -4.42 -10.64
N PRO A 68 2.24 -4.36 -9.30
CA PRO A 68 1.30 -3.71 -8.40
C PRO A 68 1.50 -2.20 -8.26
N THR A 69 2.69 -1.68 -8.56
CA THR A 69 3.11 -0.31 -8.25
C THR A 69 2.30 0.78 -8.94
N LEU A 70 1.66 0.47 -10.05
CA LEU A 70 0.82 1.40 -10.80
C LEU A 70 -0.67 1.33 -10.42
N GLY A 71 -1.01 0.54 -9.41
CA GLY A 71 -2.35 0.41 -8.85
C GLY A 71 -2.62 1.25 -7.61
N GLY A 72 -1.68 2.14 -7.23
CA GLY A 72 -1.75 2.93 -6.01
C GLY A 72 -1.77 2.08 -4.74
N GLN A 73 -2.23 2.65 -3.64
CA GLN A 73 -2.29 1.96 -2.35
C GLN A 73 -3.14 0.68 -2.41
N ALA A 74 -4.23 0.68 -3.19
CA ALA A 74 -5.06 -0.51 -3.36
C ALA A 74 -4.29 -1.66 -4.02
N GLY A 75 -3.50 -1.37 -5.05
CA GLY A 75 -2.64 -2.36 -5.71
C GLY A 75 -1.55 -2.90 -4.79
N LEU A 76 -0.88 -2.01 -4.05
CA LEU A 76 0.16 -2.39 -3.09
C LEU A 76 -0.39 -3.24 -1.93
N ASN A 77 -1.52 -2.85 -1.35
CA ASN A 77 -2.15 -3.61 -0.28
C ASN A 77 -2.56 -5.02 -0.75
N LEU A 78 -3.19 -5.12 -1.92
CA LEU A 78 -3.59 -6.41 -2.49
C LEU A 78 -2.37 -7.29 -2.80
N ALA A 79 -1.27 -6.70 -3.30
CA ALA A 79 -0.03 -7.41 -3.55
C ALA A 79 0.59 -7.96 -2.26
N MET A 80 0.53 -7.20 -1.17
CA MET A 80 1.00 -7.66 0.15
C MET A 80 0.13 -8.80 0.68
N GLU A 81 -1.20 -8.67 0.58
CA GLU A 81 -2.13 -9.70 1.05
C GLU A 81 -1.94 -11.04 0.32
N ILE A 82 -1.78 -11.04 -1.00
CA ILE A 82 -1.55 -12.28 -1.76
C ILE A 82 -0.14 -12.83 -1.55
N ALA A 83 0.87 -11.97 -1.35
CA ALA A 83 2.25 -12.39 -1.08
C ALA A 83 2.45 -13.00 0.31
N GLU A 84 1.54 -12.74 1.26
CA GLU A 84 1.51 -13.40 2.57
C GLU A 84 1.05 -14.88 2.48
N THR A 85 0.54 -15.29 1.33
CA THR A 85 0.14 -16.67 1.03
C THR A 85 1.20 -17.35 0.15
N ASP A 86 1.12 -18.68 0.04
CA ASP A 86 1.95 -19.47 -0.89
C ASP A 86 1.35 -19.54 -2.31
N PHE A 87 0.28 -18.78 -2.58
CA PHE A 87 -0.46 -18.85 -3.83
C PHE A 87 0.38 -18.45 -5.03
N LEU A 88 1.12 -17.35 -4.94
CA LEU A 88 1.96 -16.86 -6.03
C LEU A 88 3.07 -17.87 -6.38
N GLU A 89 3.71 -18.47 -5.38
CA GLU A 89 4.75 -19.49 -5.58
C GLU A 89 4.18 -20.73 -6.26
N LYS A 90 3.02 -21.22 -5.80
CA LYS A 90 2.32 -22.37 -6.41
C LYS A 90 1.94 -22.17 -7.88
N HIS A 91 1.72 -20.93 -8.30
CA HIS A 91 1.34 -20.59 -9.66
C HIS A 91 2.49 -20.01 -10.49
N GLU A 92 3.74 -20.11 -9.98
CA GLU A 92 4.95 -19.59 -10.64
C GLU A 92 4.83 -18.11 -11.03
N CYS A 93 4.03 -17.33 -10.27
CA CYS A 93 3.77 -15.93 -10.52
C CYS A 93 4.58 -15.07 -9.53
N ARG A 94 5.22 -14.01 -10.00
CA ARG A 94 6.08 -13.15 -9.18
C ARG A 94 5.65 -11.70 -9.21
N LEU A 95 5.94 -10.96 -8.13
CA LEU A 95 5.82 -9.50 -8.14
C LEU A 95 7.00 -8.89 -8.89
N ILE A 96 6.71 -7.93 -9.77
CA ILE A 96 7.72 -7.15 -10.52
C ILE A 96 7.56 -5.65 -10.24
N GLY A 97 8.59 -4.86 -10.60
CA GLY A 97 8.67 -3.44 -10.27
C GLY A 97 9.13 -3.19 -8.85
N THR A 98 8.60 -3.94 -7.88
CA THR A 98 9.07 -3.98 -6.50
C THR A 98 8.74 -5.34 -5.85
N THR A 99 9.52 -5.73 -4.85
CA THR A 99 9.28 -6.96 -4.09
C THR A 99 8.38 -6.69 -2.89
N SER A 100 7.72 -7.72 -2.36
CA SER A 100 6.92 -7.61 -1.12
C SER A 100 7.76 -7.11 0.06
N GLU A 101 9.02 -7.53 0.17
CA GLU A 101 9.96 -7.05 1.19
C GLU A 101 10.21 -5.53 1.05
N THR A 102 10.39 -5.03 -0.17
CA THR A 102 10.59 -3.60 -0.42
C THR A 102 9.33 -2.79 -0.12
N ILE A 103 8.16 -3.30 -0.51
CA ILE A 103 6.86 -2.67 -0.15
C ILE A 103 6.74 -2.57 1.37
N LYS A 104 7.03 -3.67 2.08
CA LYS A 104 6.97 -3.68 3.55
C LYS A 104 7.89 -2.64 4.16
N LYS A 105 9.15 -2.56 3.75
CA LYS A 105 10.11 -1.54 4.22
C LYS A 105 9.65 -0.10 3.95
N ALA A 106 8.91 0.14 2.88
CA ALA A 106 8.42 1.48 2.53
C ALA A 106 7.12 1.86 3.26
N GLU A 107 6.22 0.91 3.47
CA GLU A 107 4.86 1.15 3.97
C GLU A 107 4.70 0.92 5.47
N ASP A 108 5.46 -0.03 6.04
CA ASP A 108 5.50 -0.29 7.48
C ASP A 108 6.37 0.76 8.18
N ARG A 109 5.82 1.43 9.18
CA ARG A 109 6.50 2.56 9.84
C ARG A 109 7.73 2.13 10.65
N LEU A 110 7.68 0.96 11.26
CA LEU A 110 8.82 0.42 12.00
C LEU A 110 9.94 -0.01 11.05
N GLU A 111 9.62 -0.81 10.05
CA GLU A 111 10.56 -1.29 9.03
C GLU A 111 11.23 -0.13 8.29
N PHE A 112 10.45 0.92 7.95
CA PHE A 112 10.99 2.13 7.34
C PHE A 112 12.01 2.82 8.26
N LYS A 113 11.64 3.07 9.52
CA LYS A 113 12.53 3.70 10.51
C LYS A 113 13.82 2.91 10.68
N GLU A 114 13.73 1.59 10.92
CA GLU A 114 14.91 0.72 11.07
C GLU A 114 15.79 0.72 9.81
N THR A 115 15.16 0.79 8.62
CA THR A 115 15.88 0.87 7.34
C THR A 115 16.64 2.18 7.23
N MET A 116 16.03 3.32 7.60
CA MET A 116 16.71 4.63 7.58
C MET A 116 17.86 4.69 8.58
N GLU A 117 17.65 4.22 9.80
CA GLU A 117 18.70 4.14 10.83
C GLU A 117 19.88 3.26 10.38
N LYS A 118 19.60 2.13 9.73
CA LYS A 118 20.61 1.20 9.22
C LYS A 118 21.50 1.80 8.12
N ILE A 119 20.93 2.68 7.28
CA ILE A 119 21.71 3.38 6.24
C ILE A 119 22.32 4.71 6.75
N GLY A 120 22.15 5.03 8.02
CA GLY A 120 22.73 6.21 8.67
C GLY A 120 21.92 7.50 8.49
N GLU A 121 20.67 7.41 8.03
CA GLU A 121 19.81 8.58 7.88
C GLU A 121 19.08 8.89 9.20
N PRO A 122 19.08 10.17 9.64
CA PRO A 122 18.46 10.54 10.90
C PRO A 122 16.91 10.49 10.79
N CYS A 123 16.30 9.91 11.82
CA CYS A 123 14.84 9.95 11.99
C CYS A 123 14.46 10.82 13.19
N ALA A 124 13.29 11.44 13.16
CA ALA A 124 12.73 12.12 14.32
C ALA A 124 12.55 11.13 15.49
N PRO A 125 12.64 11.59 16.75
CA PRO A 125 12.27 10.77 17.89
C PRO A 125 10.83 10.27 17.71
N SER A 126 10.66 8.97 17.58
CA SER A 126 9.38 8.40 17.21
C SER A 126 9.21 7.00 17.79
N LEU A 127 7.95 6.60 17.97
CA LEU A 127 7.56 5.27 18.40
C LEU A 127 6.38 4.79 17.55
N VAL A 128 6.47 3.55 17.07
CA VAL A 128 5.32 2.85 16.48
C VAL A 128 4.50 2.27 17.63
N VAL A 129 3.21 2.59 17.67
CA VAL A 129 2.29 2.12 18.69
C VAL A 129 1.14 1.34 18.08
N GLU A 130 0.66 0.33 18.82
CA GLU A 130 -0.46 -0.53 18.46
C GLU A 130 -1.67 -0.36 19.39
N ASN A 131 -1.53 0.53 20.36
CA ASN A 131 -2.59 0.90 21.30
C ASN A 131 -2.45 2.37 21.74
N VAL A 132 -3.50 2.91 22.34
CA VAL A 132 -3.57 4.32 22.76
C VAL A 132 -2.67 4.58 23.95
N GLU A 133 -2.56 3.64 24.88
CA GLU A 133 -1.80 3.76 26.12
C GLU A 133 -0.32 4.01 25.87
N ASP A 134 0.29 3.25 24.95
CA ASP A 134 1.69 3.43 24.57
C ASP A 134 1.92 4.77 23.89
N GLY A 135 0.96 5.23 23.06
CA GLY A 135 1.00 6.56 22.45
C GLY A 135 1.00 7.67 23.46
N ILE A 136 0.13 7.60 24.49
CA ILE A 136 0.09 8.56 25.59
C ILE A 136 1.41 8.53 26.37
N ALA A 137 1.90 7.33 26.72
CA ALA A 137 3.13 7.17 27.49
C ALA A 137 4.35 7.73 26.74
N PHE A 138 4.43 7.53 25.44
CA PHE A 138 5.51 8.08 24.60
C PHE A 138 5.39 9.60 24.46
N THR A 139 4.20 10.12 24.15
CA THR A 139 3.98 11.57 24.00
C THR A 139 4.28 12.34 25.30
N ASN A 140 3.98 11.75 26.47
CA ASN A 140 4.34 12.35 27.75
C ASN A 140 5.87 12.50 27.95
N LYS A 141 6.69 11.72 27.22
CA LYS A 141 8.16 11.83 27.28
C LYS A 141 8.70 12.86 26.32
N ILE A 142 8.11 12.98 25.11
CA ILE A 142 8.64 13.88 24.08
C ILE A 142 7.92 15.23 24.04
N GLY A 143 6.71 15.35 24.62
CA GLY A 143 5.91 16.56 24.64
C GLY A 143 5.01 16.73 23.42
N TYR A 144 4.19 17.79 23.45
CA TYR A 144 3.33 18.21 22.34
C TYR A 144 3.93 19.42 21.62
N PRO A 145 3.58 19.66 20.32
CA PRO A 145 2.70 18.83 19.48
C PRO A 145 3.41 17.57 18.96
N VAL A 146 2.61 16.55 18.62
CA VAL A 146 3.09 15.31 17.98
C VAL A 146 2.34 15.05 16.69
N VAL A 147 3.03 14.45 15.72
CA VAL A 147 2.44 14.01 14.46
C VAL A 147 2.11 12.52 14.55
N LEU A 148 0.93 12.14 14.09
CA LEU A 148 0.46 10.76 14.05
C LEU A 148 0.30 10.30 12.61
N ARG A 149 0.93 9.19 12.27
CA ARG A 149 0.98 8.67 10.90
C ARG A 149 0.65 7.18 10.89
N PRO A 150 -0.61 6.80 10.58
CA PRO A 150 -0.98 5.39 10.43
C PRO A 150 -0.17 4.70 9.33
N ALA A 151 0.17 3.43 9.54
CA ALA A 151 0.83 2.62 8.53
C ALA A 151 -0.16 2.20 7.43
N TYR A 152 0.32 2.04 6.20
CA TYR A 152 -0.46 1.61 5.02
C TYR A 152 -1.69 2.49 4.72
N THR A 153 -1.59 3.79 4.94
CA THR A 153 -2.64 4.76 4.63
C THR A 153 -2.17 5.82 3.62
N LEU A 154 -3.12 6.41 2.92
CA LEU A 154 -2.86 7.38 1.87
C LEU A 154 -3.41 8.76 2.22
N GLY A 155 -2.67 9.80 1.81
CA GLY A 155 -3.14 11.18 1.86
C GLY A 155 -3.45 11.69 3.26
N GLY A 156 -2.74 11.18 4.28
CA GLY A 156 -2.95 11.57 5.67
C GLY A 156 -4.20 10.98 6.31
N SER A 157 -4.85 9.99 5.67
CA SER A 157 -6.04 9.33 6.22
C SER A 157 -5.79 8.76 7.61
N GLY A 158 -6.59 9.18 8.58
CA GLY A 158 -6.48 8.75 9.98
C GLY A 158 -5.30 9.33 10.75
N GLY A 159 -4.42 10.11 10.09
CA GLY A 159 -3.33 10.83 10.72
C GLY A 159 -3.70 12.26 11.07
N GLY A 160 -2.78 12.94 11.78
CA GLY A 160 -2.98 14.33 12.17
C GLY A 160 -1.87 14.84 13.09
N ILE A 161 -2.06 16.07 13.58
CA ILE A 161 -1.19 16.68 14.57
C ILE A 161 -2.02 16.84 15.85
N ALA A 162 -1.53 16.28 16.95
CA ALA A 162 -2.14 16.41 18.26
C ALA A 162 -1.40 17.47 19.08
N HIS A 163 -2.13 18.44 19.61
CA HIS A 163 -1.61 19.50 20.48
C HIS A 163 -1.85 19.23 21.97
N ASN A 164 -2.64 18.23 22.29
CA ASN A 164 -2.99 17.82 23.65
C ASN A 164 -3.43 16.36 23.68
N GLN A 165 -3.61 15.80 24.88
CA GLN A 165 -3.96 14.40 25.07
C GLN A 165 -5.33 14.02 24.50
N VAL A 166 -6.31 14.93 24.49
CA VAL A 166 -7.64 14.63 23.95
C VAL A 166 -7.56 14.42 22.44
N GLU A 167 -6.90 15.32 21.73
CA GLU A 167 -6.63 15.19 20.29
C GLU A 167 -5.78 13.96 19.98
N LEU A 168 -4.77 13.65 20.81
CA LEU A 168 -3.94 12.48 20.67
C LEU A 168 -4.76 11.19 20.67
N VAL A 169 -5.64 11.02 21.66
CA VAL A 169 -6.48 9.83 21.80
C VAL A 169 -7.42 9.68 20.59
N GLU A 170 -8.11 10.75 20.22
CA GLU A 170 -9.04 10.74 19.08
C GLU A 170 -8.34 10.34 17.77
N ILE A 171 -7.18 10.93 17.47
CA ILE A 171 -6.43 10.64 16.25
C ILE A 171 -5.84 9.23 16.30
N LEU A 172 -5.33 8.76 17.46
CA LEU A 172 -4.80 7.41 17.63
C LEU A 172 -5.87 6.34 17.40
N GLU A 173 -7.03 6.46 18.05
CA GLU A 173 -8.15 5.51 17.87
C GLU A 173 -8.55 5.39 16.40
N ASN A 174 -8.69 6.53 15.72
CA ASN A 174 -9.03 6.56 14.31
C ASN A 174 -7.90 5.97 13.43
N GLY A 175 -6.66 6.33 13.70
CA GLY A 175 -5.49 5.87 12.96
C GLY A 175 -5.26 4.36 13.09
N LEU A 176 -5.36 3.82 14.30
CA LEU A 176 -5.24 2.38 14.57
C LEU A 176 -6.32 1.58 13.84
N ARG A 177 -7.55 2.10 13.80
CA ARG A 177 -8.68 1.48 13.09
C ARG A 177 -8.50 1.49 11.56
N LEU A 178 -7.90 2.55 11.00
CA LEU A 178 -7.73 2.72 9.55
C LEU A 178 -6.46 2.07 9.01
N SER A 179 -5.46 1.86 9.87
CA SER A 179 -4.25 1.14 9.50
C SER A 179 -4.55 -0.35 9.26
N ARG A 180 -4.14 -0.87 8.13
CA ARG A 180 -4.29 -2.31 7.79
C ARG A 180 -3.66 -3.24 8.83
N VAL A 181 -2.57 -2.79 9.43
CA VAL A 181 -1.80 -3.56 10.42
C VAL A 181 -2.01 -3.06 11.86
N GLY A 182 -2.92 -2.11 12.08
CA GLY A 182 -3.21 -1.57 13.42
C GLY A 182 -2.04 -0.81 14.04
N GLN A 183 -1.21 -0.13 13.23
CA GLN A 183 -0.03 0.61 13.69
C GLN A 183 -0.12 2.09 13.37
N VAL A 184 0.34 2.92 14.29
CA VAL A 184 0.50 4.37 14.13
C VAL A 184 1.89 4.79 14.61
N LEU A 185 2.62 5.52 13.78
CA LEU A 185 3.85 6.21 14.20
C LEU A 185 3.45 7.49 14.92
N VAL A 186 4.02 7.72 16.10
CA VAL A 186 3.95 8.95 16.88
C VAL A 186 5.33 9.59 16.85
N GLU A 187 5.43 10.83 16.37
CA GLU A 187 6.69 11.58 16.23
C GLU A 187 6.56 13.07 16.58
#